data_c6ca3b6531f78677a772c100c80d0116
#
_entry.id   c6ca3b6531f78677a772c100c80d0116
#
_cell.length_a   1.000
_cell.length_b   1.000
_cell.length_c   1.000
_cell.angle_alpha   90.00
_cell.angle_beta   90.00
_cell.angle_gamma   90.00
#
_symmetry.space_group_name_H-M   'P 1'
#
loop_
_entity.id
_entity.type
_entity.pdbx_description
1 polymer ?
#
loop_
_entity_poly.entity_id
_entity_poly.type
_entity_poly.pdbx_seq_one_letter_code
_entity_poly.pdbx_strand_id
1 'polypeptide(L)'
;ERGNINNRYTQWRQYIQLLTEKGLQDEAMRETGLLQKDADAAKSAFGMACSEMCIGYNHRVFSNNVKLCLEYYSSALKKFSDAGFYEDAYVVSLNIIQTYLARGEYANAMEYLNRMPGLIEKMKRKDIPVRPELTMRYYQFQVIATLALKGKKEAQPFIAEADKFYHENMNAFPREGWLGYKI
;
A
#
# COMPACT_ATOMS: atom_id res chain seq x y z
N GLU A 1 -2.88 -11.39 24.03
CA GLU A 1 -3.87 -10.27 23.95
C GLU A 1 -3.51 -9.25 22.86
N ARG A 2 -2.26 -8.75 22.75
CA ARG A 2 -1.87 -7.75 21.73
C ARG A 2 -2.08 -8.23 20.29
N GLY A 3 -1.81 -9.49 19.97
CA GLY A 3 -2.02 -10.05 18.63
C GLY A 3 -3.50 -10.05 18.21
N ASN A 4 -4.41 -10.26 19.14
CA ASN A 4 -5.86 -10.24 18.87
C ASN A 4 -6.37 -8.82 18.58
N ILE A 5 -5.85 -7.81 19.29
CA ILE A 5 -6.21 -6.41 19.09
C ILE A 5 -5.73 -5.90 17.72
N ASN A 6 -4.50 -6.21 17.31
CA ASN A 6 -3.99 -5.81 16.00
C ASN A 6 -4.77 -6.48 14.87
N ASN A 7 -5.14 -7.75 15.01
CA ASN A 7 -5.97 -8.45 14.03
C ASN A 7 -7.35 -7.77 13.88
N ARG A 8 -7.97 -7.34 14.99
CA ARG A 8 -9.23 -6.57 14.96
C ARG A 8 -9.09 -5.28 14.14
N TYR A 9 -8.03 -4.50 14.33
CA TYR A 9 -7.80 -3.27 13.57
C TYR A 9 -7.51 -3.56 12.09
N THR A 10 -6.81 -4.64 11.78
CA THR A 10 -6.59 -5.08 10.40
C THR A 10 -7.90 -5.42 9.70
N GLN A 11 -8.77 -6.19 10.34
CA GLN A 11 -10.08 -6.55 9.80
C GLN A 11 -10.99 -5.32 9.64
N TRP A 12 -10.97 -4.42 10.61
CA TRP A 12 -11.76 -3.19 10.55
C TRP A 12 -11.29 -2.27 9.41
N ARG A 13 -9.99 -2.12 9.25
CA ARG A 13 -9.40 -1.40 8.11
C ARG A 13 -9.83 -2.01 6.77
N GLN A 14 -9.79 -3.33 6.64
CA GLN A 14 -10.22 -4.02 5.41
C GLN A 14 -11.73 -3.80 5.14
N TYR A 15 -12.55 -3.82 6.18
CA TYR A 15 -13.97 -3.51 6.04
C TYR A 15 -14.20 -2.07 5.56
N ILE A 16 -13.50 -1.08 6.15
CA ILE A 16 -13.56 0.32 5.71
C ILE A 16 -13.10 0.44 4.25
N GLN A 17 -12.03 -0.24 3.88
CA GLN A 17 -11.56 -0.24 2.49
C GLN A 17 -12.63 -0.77 1.55
N LEU A 18 -13.31 -1.86 1.89
CA LEU A 18 -14.40 -2.41 1.09
C LEU A 18 -15.57 -1.42 0.95
N LEU A 19 -15.97 -0.75 2.02
CA LEU A 19 -16.99 0.29 1.98
C LEU A 19 -16.60 1.42 1.01
N THR A 20 -15.34 1.86 1.09
CA THR A 20 -14.79 2.92 0.23
C THR A 20 -14.79 2.49 -1.25
N GLU A 21 -14.38 1.26 -1.54
CA GLU A 21 -14.39 0.68 -2.90
C GLU A 21 -15.80 0.52 -3.47
N LYS A 22 -16.79 0.31 -2.61
CA LYS A 22 -18.21 0.26 -2.99
C LYS A 22 -18.88 1.63 -3.10
N GLY A 23 -18.14 2.72 -2.84
CA GLY A 23 -18.68 4.08 -2.89
C GLY A 23 -19.60 4.44 -1.71
N LEU A 24 -19.62 3.64 -0.64
CA LEU A 24 -20.43 3.86 0.56
C LEU A 24 -19.73 4.89 1.48
N GLN A 25 -19.73 6.15 1.04
CA GLN A 25 -18.94 7.22 1.66
C GLN A 25 -19.31 7.45 3.13
N ASP A 26 -20.59 7.60 3.44
CA ASP A 26 -21.05 7.93 4.79
C ASP A 26 -20.68 6.83 5.78
N GLU A 27 -20.86 5.57 5.40
CA GLU A 27 -20.49 4.41 6.21
C GLU A 27 -18.98 4.30 6.37
N ALA A 28 -18.21 4.49 5.29
CA ALA A 28 -16.75 4.43 5.35
C ALA A 28 -16.19 5.52 6.26
N MET A 29 -16.71 6.73 6.18
CA MET A 29 -16.27 7.85 7.04
C MET A 29 -16.68 7.62 8.50
N ARG A 30 -17.90 7.14 8.75
CA ARG A 30 -18.36 6.80 10.11
C ARG A 30 -17.49 5.73 10.74
N GLU A 31 -17.26 4.63 10.05
CA GLU A 31 -16.44 3.51 10.54
C GLU A 31 -14.98 3.94 10.76
N THR A 32 -14.43 4.81 9.89
CA THR A 32 -13.09 5.39 10.07
C THR A 32 -13.01 6.21 11.35
N GLY A 33 -14.03 7.03 11.64
CA GLY A 33 -14.12 7.81 12.88
C GLY A 33 -14.24 6.93 14.13
N LEU A 34 -14.97 5.82 14.05
CA LEU A 34 -15.08 4.85 15.14
C LEU A 34 -13.76 4.13 15.39
N LEU A 35 -13.07 3.69 14.32
CA LEU A 35 -11.76 3.09 14.40
C LEU A 35 -10.75 4.02 15.06
N GLN A 36 -10.74 5.30 14.68
CA GLN A 36 -9.85 6.30 15.25
C GLN A 36 -10.10 6.48 16.76
N LYS A 37 -11.35 6.65 17.17
CA LYS A 37 -11.73 6.80 18.59
C LYS A 37 -11.34 5.59 19.43
N ASP A 38 -11.57 4.38 18.91
CA ASP A 38 -11.20 3.15 19.61
C ASP A 38 -9.67 3.00 19.74
N ALA A 39 -8.93 3.32 18.67
CA ALA A 39 -7.47 3.28 18.66
C ALA A 39 -6.87 4.31 19.66
N ASP A 40 -7.43 5.50 19.74
CA ASP A 40 -7.03 6.55 20.67
C ASP A 40 -7.31 6.13 22.11
N ALA A 41 -8.51 5.61 22.41
CA ALA A 41 -8.88 5.13 23.73
C ALA A 41 -7.98 3.97 24.19
N ALA A 42 -7.64 3.06 23.29
CA ALA A 42 -6.73 1.94 23.54
C ALA A 42 -5.23 2.34 23.53
N LYS A 43 -4.91 3.60 23.19
CA LYS A 43 -3.52 4.08 22.96
C LYS A 43 -2.73 3.15 22.03
N SER A 44 -3.40 2.62 21.01
CA SER A 44 -2.84 1.66 20.07
C SER A 44 -2.15 2.38 18.90
N ALA A 45 -0.82 2.38 18.88
CA ALA A 45 -0.07 2.94 17.75
C ALA A 45 -0.43 2.25 16.43
N PHE A 46 -0.67 0.92 16.45
CA PHE A 46 -1.10 0.15 15.29
C PHE A 46 -2.50 0.58 14.81
N GLY A 47 -3.47 0.69 15.74
CA GLY A 47 -4.82 1.12 15.43
C GLY A 47 -4.86 2.55 14.87
N MET A 48 -4.08 3.47 15.45
CA MET A 48 -3.95 4.84 14.96
C MET A 48 -3.38 4.87 13.52
N ALA A 49 -2.35 4.08 13.24
CA ALA A 49 -1.81 3.97 11.88
C ALA A 49 -2.84 3.39 10.89
N CYS A 50 -3.64 2.39 11.31
CA CYS A 50 -4.74 1.85 10.52
C CYS A 50 -5.80 2.92 10.22
N SER A 51 -6.20 3.73 11.21
CA SER A 51 -7.18 4.80 11.01
C SER A 51 -6.67 5.88 10.05
N GLU A 52 -5.43 6.31 10.20
CA GLU A 52 -4.80 7.27 9.29
C GLU A 52 -4.72 6.75 7.86
N MET A 53 -4.42 5.47 7.68
CA MET A 53 -4.44 4.84 6.36
C MET A 53 -5.84 4.88 5.74
N CYS A 54 -6.90 4.63 6.53
CA CYS A 54 -8.29 4.73 6.07
C CYS A 54 -8.66 6.18 5.73
N ILE A 55 -8.29 7.15 6.56
CA ILE A 55 -8.53 8.58 6.30
C ILE A 55 -7.87 8.98 4.97
N GLY A 56 -6.60 8.63 4.79
CA GLY A 56 -5.88 8.90 3.54
C GLY A 56 -6.57 8.29 2.32
N TYR A 57 -7.05 7.04 2.44
CA TYR A 57 -7.77 6.36 1.38
C TYR A 57 -9.10 7.04 1.04
N ASN A 58 -9.87 7.43 2.05
CA ASN A 58 -11.13 8.17 1.88
C ASN A 58 -10.90 9.52 1.18
N HIS A 59 -9.84 10.25 1.55
CA HIS A 59 -9.48 11.50 0.87
C HIS A 59 -9.12 11.28 -0.59
N ARG A 60 -8.43 10.21 -0.91
CA ARG A 60 -8.09 9.86 -2.29
C ARG A 60 -9.33 9.55 -3.13
N VAL A 61 -10.26 8.78 -2.59
CA VAL A 61 -11.41 8.26 -3.35
C VAL A 61 -12.57 9.25 -3.40
N PHE A 62 -12.95 9.84 -2.27
CA PHE A 62 -14.16 10.64 -2.18
C PHE A 62 -13.96 12.13 -2.42
N SER A 63 -12.86 12.70 -1.94
CA SER A 63 -12.62 14.15 -2.05
C SER A 63 -11.56 14.51 -3.09
N ASN A 64 -10.85 13.53 -3.65
CA ASN A 64 -9.68 13.74 -4.52
C ASN A 64 -8.65 14.71 -3.89
N ASN A 65 -8.62 14.78 -2.55
CA ASN A 65 -7.68 15.62 -1.83
C ASN A 65 -6.35 14.89 -1.64
N VAL A 66 -5.53 14.94 -2.68
CA VAL A 66 -4.26 14.21 -2.73
C VAL A 66 -3.28 14.69 -1.65
N LYS A 67 -3.29 15.98 -1.32
CA LYS A 67 -2.42 16.52 -0.28
C LYS A 67 -2.72 15.85 1.07
N LEU A 68 -3.97 15.88 1.51
CA LEU A 68 -4.38 15.21 2.75
C LEU A 68 -4.17 13.69 2.69
N CYS A 69 -4.47 13.06 1.54
CA CYS A 69 -4.20 11.63 1.35
C CYS A 69 -2.73 11.30 1.66
N LEU A 70 -1.79 12.04 1.06
CA LEU A 70 -0.35 11.80 1.25
C LEU A 70 0.13 12.15 2.66
N GLU A 71 -0.43 13.19 3.29
CA GLU A 71 -0.13 13.54 4.69
C GLU A 71 -0.49 12.38 5.63
N TYR A 72 -1.72 11.85 5.52
CA TYR A 72 -2.17 10.74 6.35
C TYR A 72 -1.41 9.43 6.05
N TYR A 73 -1.16 9.12 4.79
CA TYR A 73 -0.34 7.96 4.44
C TYR A 73 1.09 8.07 4.97
N SER A 74 1.70 9.26 4.90
CA SER A 74 3.06 9.46 5.44
C SER A 74 3.11 9.31 6.95
N SER A 75 2.09 9.79 7.66
CA SER A 75 1.95 9.60 9.10
C SER A 75 1.75 8.11 9.46
N ALA A 76 0.87 7.41 8.76
CA ALA A 76 0.66 5.97 8.95
C ALA A 76 1.94 5.16 8.67
N LEU A 77 2.63 5.47 7.56
CA LEU A 77 3.92 4.84 7.20
C LEU A 77 4.95 4.98 8.31
N LYS A 78 5.07 6.19 8.86
CA LYS A 78 5.99 6.45 9.97
C LYS A 78 5.62 5.60 11.20
N LYS A 79 4.35 5.60 11.62
CA LYS A 79 3.89 4.84 12.80
C LYS A 79 4.10 3.34 12.63
N PHE A 80 3.74 2.77 11.47
CA PHE A 80 3.96 1.35 11.19
C PHE A 80 5.46 1.01 11.21
N SER A 81 6.30 1.85 10.60
CA SER A 81 7.75 1.63 10.53
C SER A 81 8.40 1.70 11.91
N ASP A 82 8.06 2.71 12.71
CA ASP A 82 8.60 2.93 14.06
C ASP A 82 8.19 1.80 15.02
N ALA A 83 6.97 1.29 14.87
CA ALA A 83 6.44 0.19 15.67
C ALA A 83 6.84 -1.21 15.13
N GLY A 84 7.54 -1.29 13.99
CA GLY A 84 8.05 -2.54 13.42
C GLY A 84 7.00 -3.37 12.66
N PHE A 85 5.88 -2.80 12.26
CA PHE A 85 4.84 -3.40 11.41
C PHE A 85 5.20 -3.21 9.93
N TYR A 86 6.25 -3.90 9.49
CA TYR A 86 6.87 -3.66 8.18
C TYR A 86 6.00 -4.09 7.01
N GLU A 87 5.13 -5.09 7.15
CA GLU A 87 4.18 -5.46 6.09
C GLU A 87 3.18 -4.32 5.85
N ASP A 88 2.62 -3.75 6.92
CA ASP A 88 1.68 -2.62 6.80
C ASP A 88 2.38 -1.37 6.25
N ALA A 89 3.63 -1.11 6.69
CA ALA A 89 4.46 -0.05 6.13
C ALA A 89 4.72 -0.24 4.62
N TYR A 90 4.91 -1.49 4.19
CA TYR A 90 5.06 -1.85 2.77
C TYR A 90 3.78 -1.55 1.99
N VAL A 91 2.62 -1.95 2.51
CA VAL A 91 1.31 -1.66 1.89
C VAL A 91 1.06 -0.16 1.76
N VAL A 92 1.33 0.62 2.82
CA VAL A 92 1.17 2.09 2.76
C VAL A 92 2.12 2.71 1.76
N SER A 93 3.38 2.24 1.67
CA SER A 93 4.33 2.72 0.66
C SER A 93 3.82 2.49 -0.75
N LEU A 94 3.25 1.31 -1.04
CA LEU A 94 2.62 1.04 -2.34
C LEU A 94 1.44 1.99 -2.63
N ASN A 95 0.63 2.34 -1.62
CA ASN A 95 -0.47 3.28 -1.80
C ASN A 95 0.01 4.71 -2.07
N ILE A 96 1.10 5.14 -1.44
CA ILE A 96 1.75 6.44 -1.73
C ILE A 96 2.28 6.44 -3.17
N ILE A 97 3.01 5.39 -3.57
CA ILE A 97 3.54 5.24 -4.93
C ILE A 97 2.40 5.30 -5.94
N GLN A 98 1.34 4.53 -5.75
CA GLN A 98 0.16 4.54 -6.62
C GLN A 98 -0.46 5.93 -6.74
N THR A 99 -0.52 6.67 -5.64
CA THR A 99 -1.08 8.02 -5.63
C THR A 99 -0.25 8.98 -6.49
N TYR A 100 1.08 8.91 -6.41
CA TYR A 100 1.98 9.69 -7.26
C TYR A 100 1.90 9.28 -8.73
N LEU A 101 1.89 7.96 -9.02
CA LEU A 101 1.78 7.44 -10.39
C LEU A 101 0.49 7.88 -11.07
N ALA A 102 -0.65 7.84 -10.36
CA ALA A 102 -1.94 8.28 -10.87
C ALA A 102 -1.97 9.78 -11.26
N ARG A 103 -1.03 10.57 -10.74
CA ARG A 103 -0.86 11.99 -11.05
C ARG A 103 0.23 12.28 -12.06
N GLY A 104 0.92 11.27 -12.55
CA GLY A 104 2.10 11.46 -13.41
C GLY A 104 3.33 12.00 -12.67
N GLU A 105 3.33 11.99 -11.34
CA GLU A 105 4.44 12.43 -10.49
C GLU A 105 5.48 11.32 -10.32
N TYR A 106 6.02 10.86 -11.45
CA TYR A 106 6.88 9.66 -11.52
C TYR A 106 8.17 9.78 -10.71
N ALA A 107 8.75 10.98 -10.61
CA ALA A 107 9.95 11.21 -9.81
C ALA A 107 9.68 10.98 -8.32
N ASN A 108 8.56 11.51 -7.79
CA ASN A 108 8.14 11.28 -6.42
C ASN A 108 7.84 9.80 -6.15
N ALA A 109 7.17 9.13 -7.09
CA ALA A 109 6.94 7.67 -7.01
C ALA A 109 8.26 6.90 -6.93
N MET A 110 9.26 7.28 -7.75
CA MET A 110 10.57 6.62 -7.78
C MET A 110 11.34 6.77 -6.46
N GLU A 111 11.21 7.90 -5.75
CA GLU A 111 11.82 8.05 -4.41
C GLU A 111 11.32 7.00 -3.42
N TYR A 112 10.00 6.73 -3.41
CA TYR A 112 9.43 5.69 -2.55
C TYR A 112 9.80 4.28 -3.03
N LEU A 113 9.80 4.03 -4.34
CA LEU A 113 10.24 2.76 -4.92
C LEU A 113 11.69 2.42 -4.53
N ASN A 114 12.59 3.41 -4.52
CA ASN A 114 13.97 3.23 -4.11
C ASN A 114 14.15 2.89 -2.61
N ARG A 115 13.15 3.16 -1.78
CA ARG A 115 13.15 2.81 -0.34
C ARG A 115 12.61 1.40 -0.07
N MET A 116 11.85 0.83 -1.02
CA MET A 116 11.19 -0.48 -0.85
C MET A 116 12.17 -1.63 -0.55
N PRO A 117 13.35 -1.74 -1.21
CA PRO A 117 14.31 -2.81 -0.89
C PRO A 117 14.74 -2.82 0.59
N GLY A 118 14.94 -1.64 1.19
CA GLY A 118 15.27 -1.54 2.62
C GLY A 118 14.15 -2.02 3.53
N LEU A 119 12.90 -1.86 3.13
CA LEU A 119 11.74 -2.34 3.87
C LEU A 119 11.58 -3.86 3.73
N ILE A 120 11.78 -4.39 2.52
CA ILE A 120 11.80 -5.83 2.24
C ILE A 120 12.88 -6.52 3.09
N GLU A 121 14.06 -5.93 3.18
CA GLU A 121 15.15 -6.48 3.99
C GLU A 121 14.80 -6.52 5.50
N LYS A 122 14.10 -5.49 6.01
CA LYS A 122 13.58 -5.50 7.38
C LYS A 122 12.53 -6.59 7.61
N MET A 123 11.67 -6.83 6.62
CA MET A 123 10.70 -7.93 6.67
C MET A 123 11.39 -9.28 6.70
N LYS A 124 12.38 -9.50 5.81
CA LYS A 124 13.18 -10.74 5.78
C LYS A 124 13.86 -11.04 7.12
N ARG A 125 14.48 -10.03 7.76
CA ARG A 125 15.13 -10.20 9.08
C ARG A 125 14.17 -10.60 10.20
N LYS A 126 12.87 -10.41 10.00
CA LYS A 126 11.81 -10.78 10.95
C LYS A 126 10.99 -11.99 10.50
N ASP A 127 11.44 -12.68 9.47
CA ASP A 127 10.73 -13.81 8.85
C ASP A 127 9.28 -13.46 8.45
N ILE A 128 9.05 -12.20 8.03
CA ILE A 128 7.78 -11.75 7.51
C ILE A 128 7.77 -11.95 5.99
N PRO A 129 6.95 -12.88 5.45
CA PRO A 129 6.88 -13.08 4.01
C PRO A 129 6.21 -11.90 3.32
N VAL A 130 6.76 -11.47 2.19
CA VAL A 130 6.06 -10.53 1.31
C VAL A 130 5.07 -11.30 0.46
N ARG A 131 3.79 -10.93 0.53
CA ARG A 131 2.75 -11.58 -0.28
C ARG A 131 3.00 -11.37 -1.77
N PRO A 132 2.81 -12.40 -2.62
CA PRO A 132 3.09 -12.31 -4.05
C PRO A 132 2.39 -11.14 -4.75
N GLU A 133 1.14 -10.83 -4.37
CA GLU A 133 0.37 -9.74 -4.95
C GLU A 133 1.00 -8.36 -4.68
N LEU A 134 1.57 -8.18 -3.49
CA LEU A 134 2.24 -6.94 -3.12
C LEU A 134 3.59 -6.81 -3.84
N THR A 135 4.32 -7.91 -3.99
CA THR A 135 5.57 -7.96 -4.77
C THR A 135 5.30 -7.63 -6.23
N MET A 136 4.24 -8.20 -6.80
CA MET A 136 3.85 -7.91 -8.18
C MET A 136 3.49 -6.43 -8.39
N ARG A 137 2.73 -5.84 -7.48
CA ARG A 137 2.44 -4.39 -7.52
C ARG A 137 3.72 -3.54 -7.46
N TYR A 138 4.69 -3.92 -6.65
CA TYR A 138 5.98 -3.24 -6.60
C TYR A 138 6.69 -3.28 -7.96
N TYR A 139 6.80 -4.45 -8.60
CA TYR A 139 7.40 -4.55 -9.94
C TYR A 139 6.65 -3.73 -10.99
N GLN A 140 5.32 -3.79 -10.98
CA GLN A 140 4.48 -3.00 -11.89
C GLN A 140 4.75 -1.51 -11.76
N PHE A 141 4.76 -0.99 -10.53
CA PHE A 141 5.03 0.42 -10.28
C PHE A 141 6.44 0.82 -10.67
N GLN A 142 7.41 -0.07 -10.49
CA GLN A 142 8.79 0.14 -10.91
C GLN A 142 8.91 0.22 -12.45
N VAL A 143 8.23 -0.67 -13.16
CA VAL A 143 8.16 -0.63 -14.62
C VAL A 143 7.52 0.68 -15.10
N ILE A 144 6.35 1.04 -14.57
CA ILE A 144 5.61 2.25 -14.96
C ILE A 144 6.47 3.51 -14.73
N ALA A 145 7.04 3.67 -13.53
CA ALA A 145 7.85 4.83 -13.20
C ALA A 145 9.13 4.90 -14.06
N THR A 146 9.81 3.76 -14.26
CA THR A 146 11.03 3.72 -15.07
C THR A 146 10.74 3.99 -16.54
N LEU A 147 9.67 3.40 -17.08
CA LEU A 147 9.25 3.63 -18.47
C LEU A 147 8.97 5.11 -18.72
N ALA A 148 8.26 5.77 -17.80
CA ALA A 148 7.91 7.19 -17.94
C ALA A 148 9.12 8.13 -17.79
N LEU A 149 10.05 7.82 -16.87
CA LEU A 149 11.20 8.69 -16.60
C LEU A 149 12.40 8.46 -17.51
N LYS A 150 12.63 7.22 -17.95
CA LYS A 150 13.87 6.80 -18.60
C LYS A 150 13.65 6.12 -19.94
N GLY A 151 12.42 5.67 -20.23
CA GLY A 151 12.09 5.01 -21.49
C GLY A 151 12.17 3.49 -21.44
N LYS A 152 11.85 2.88 -22.60
CA LYS A 152 11.65 1.43 -22.73
C LYS A 152 12.92 0.62 -22.47
N LYS A 153 14.08 1.11 -22.90
CA LYS A 153 15.34 0.40 -22.75
C LYS A 153 15.69 0.18 -21.28
N GLU A 154 15.55 1.20 -20.47
CA GLU A 154 15.84 1.20 -19.05
C GLU A 154 14.78 0.45 -18.24
N ALA A 155 13.55 0.35 -18.74
CA ALA A 155 12.47 -0.42 -18.12
C ALA A 155 12.57 -1.94 -18.40
N GLN A 156 13.26 -2.35 -19.46
CA GLN A 156 13.32 -3.75 -19.89
C GLN A 156 13.79 -4.75 -18.82
N PRO A 157 14.81 -4.47 -17.98
CA PRO A 157 15.21 -5.36 -16.91
C PRO A 157 14.09 -5.60 -15.89
N PHE A 158 13.34 -4.55 -15.54
CA PHE A 158 12.23 -4.64 -14.56
C PHE A 158 11.03 -5.38 -15.14
N ILE A 159 10.78 -5.26 -16.44
CA ILE A 159 9.77 -6.04 -17.16
C ILE A 159 10.13 -7.53 -17.10
N ALA A 160 11.38 -7.88 -17.39
CA ALA A 160 11.85 -9.25 -17.35
C ALA A 160 11.77 -9.86 -15.92
N GLU A 161 12.07 -9.04 -14.90
CA GLU A 161 11.99 -9.45 -13.51
C GLU A 161 10.53 -9.66 -13.06
N ALA A 162 9.62 -8.79 -13.47
CA ALA A 162 8.18 -8.93 -13.24
C ALA A 162 7.61 -10.18 -13.91
N ASP A 163 7.98 -10.45 -15.17
CA ASP A 163 7.59 -11.64 -15.92
C ASP A 163 8.08 -12.92 -15.23
N LYS A 164 9.37 -12.97 -14.88
CA LYS A 164 9.95 -14.09 -14.15
C LYS A 164 9.19 -14.36 -12.84
N PHE A 165 9.00 -13.31 -12.05
CA PHE A 165 8.28 -13.43 -10.76
C PHE A 165 6.85 -13.93 -10.95
N TYR A 166 6.13 -13.44 -11.96
CA TYR A 166 4.79 -13.91 -12.28
C TYR A 166 4.77 -15.40 -12.61
N HIS A 167 5.67 -15.87 -13.48
CA HIS A 167 5.74 -17.28 -13.87
C HIS A 167 6.08 -18.20 -12.69
N GLU A 168 6.96 -17.75 -11.79
CA GLU A 168 7.32 -18.51 -10.59
C GLU A 168 6.17 -18.57 -9.55
N ASN A 169 5.23 -17.63 -9.60
CA ASN A 169 4.14 -17.50 -8.63
C ASN A 169 2.74 -17.58 -9.26
N MET A 170 2.59 -18.17 -10.43
CA MET A 170 1.33 -18.19 -11.20
C MET A 170 0.10 -18.63 -10.39
N ASN A 171 0.27 -19.57 -9.47
CA ASN A 171 -0.81 -20.10 -8.64
C ASN A 171 -1.34 -19.08 -7.60
N ALA A 172 -0.59 -18.04 -7.31
CA ALA A 172 -0.99 -16.98 -6.38
C ALA A 172 -1.84 -15.88 -7.05
N PHE A 173 -1.95 -15.91 -8.40
CA PHE A 173 -2.67 -14.88 -9.16
C PHE A 173 -3.92 -15.44 -9.83
N PRO A 174 -5.04 -14.68 -9.87
CA PRO A 174 -6.19 -15.04 -10.68
C PRO A 174 -5.78 -15.15 -12.16
N ARG A 175 -6.30 -16.16 -12.86
CA ARG A 175 -5.96 -16.42 -14.28
C ARG A 175 -6.22 -15.23 -15.22
N GLU A 176 -7.11 -14.33 -14.85
CA GLU A 176 -7.51 -13.16 -15.64
C GLU A 176 -6.67 -11.90 -15.38
N GLY A 177 -5.85 -11.89 -14.32
CA GLY A 177 -5.16 -10.67 -13.85
C GLY A 177 -3.94 -10.24 -14.67
N TRP A 178 -3.32 -11.16 -15.43
CA TRP A 178 -2.08 -10.87 -16.17
C TRP A 178 -2.28 -10.22 -17.53
N LEU A 179 -3.43 -10.44 -18.17
CA LEU A 179 -3.71 -9.93 -19.52
C LEU A 179 -3.72 -8.39 -19.63
N GLY A 180 -3.86 -7.67 -18.51
CA GLY A 180 -3.82 -6.21 -18.46
C GLY A 180 -2.41 -5.59 -18.54
N TYR A 181 -1.34 -6.38 -18.53
CA TYR A 181 0.05 -5.90 -18.39
C TYR A 181 0.96 -6.20 -19.59
N LYS A 182 0.42 -6.73 -20.69
CA LYS A 182 1.16 -6.74 -21.97
C LYS A 182 1.17 -5.32 -22.53
N ILE A 183 2.17 -4.56 -22.13
CA ILE A 183 2.54 -3.27 -22.75
C ILE A 183 3.41 -3.53 -23.97
#